data_03a493e45fde14c8193253b59f194f16
#
_entry.id   03a493e45fde14c8193253b59f194f16
#
_cell.length_a   1.000
_cell.length_b   1.000
_cell.length_c   1.000
_cell.angle_alpha   90.00
_cell.angle_beta   90.00
_cell.angle_gamma   90.00
#
_symmetry.space_group_name_H-M   'P 1'
#
loop_
_entity.id
_entity.type
_entity.pdbx_description
1 polymer ?
#
loop_
_entity_poly.entity_id
_entity_poly.type
_entity_poly.pdbx_seq_one_letter_code
_entity_poly.pdbx_strand_id
1 'polypeptide(L)'
;MKVGHSLDIMPVNRILKRSKKDFVMFTSNWCPYCTKAKNLLGAKKLSFEEHNVGNNPNLQMTVVQMTGHRTVPAIWDVRGDEPIFVGGADQLQVYL
;
A
#
# COMPACT_ATOMS: atom_id res chain seq x y z
N MET A 1 6.64 -16.37 -23.59
CA MET A 1 6.72 -16.31 -22.91
C MET A 1 6.63 -16.25 -22.10
N LYS A 2 6.84 -16.20 -21.82
CA LYS A 2 6.77 -16.13 -20.89
C LYS A 2 6.80 -15.84 -19.98
N VAL A 3 6.94 -15.59 -19.89
CA VAL A 3 6.96 -15.40 -18.97
C VAL A 3 6.58 -15.09 -18.05
N GLY A 4 6.48 -14.88 -17.81
CA GLY A 4 6.25 -14.45 -16.98
C GLY A 4 5.71 -14.49 -16.20
N HIS A 5 5.49 -14.59 -16.15
CA HIS A 5 5.06 -14.90 -15.39
C HIS A 5 5.25 -14.84 -14.15
N SER A 6 5.61 -14.92 -14.12
CA SER A 6 6.05 -15.06 -12.76
C SER A 6 5.73 -13.85 -11.91
N LEU A 7 5.68 -12.70 -12.47
CA LEU A 7 5.34 -11.47 -11.75
C LEU A 7 3.93 -11.04 -12.14
N ASP A 8 2.98 -11.41 -11.28
CA ASP A 8 1.59 -11.01 -11.48
C ASP A 8 1.26 -9.88 -10.52
N ILE A 9 1.25 -8.67 -11.02
CA ILE A 9 0.93 -7.47 -10.24
C ILE A 9 -0.55 -7.11 -10.27
N MET A 10 -1.35 -7.87 -11.00
CA MET A 10 -2.77 -7.54 -11.18
C MET A 10 -3.56 -7.45 -9.87
N PRO A 11 -3.32 -8.32 -8.87
CA PRO A 11 -4.08 -8.18 -7.61
C PRO A 11 -3.88 -6.82 -6.96
N VAL A 12 -2.65 -6.31 -6.91
CA VAL A 12 -2.38 -5.00 -6.32
C VAL A 12 -2.91 -3.89 -7.22
N ASN A 13 -2.63 -3.95 -8.52
CA ASN A 13 -3.13 -2.94 -9.45
C ASN A 13 -4.64 -2.82 -9.40
N ARG A 14 -5.34 -3.95 -9.31
CA ARG A 14 -6.80 -3.96 -9.25
C ARG A 14 -7.28 -3.25 -7.98
N ILE A 15 -6.65 -3.53 -6.85
CA ILE A 15 -6.98 -2.86 -5.60
C ILE A 15 -6.79 -1.35 -5.74
N LEU A 16 -5.65 -0.93 -6.27
CA LEU A 16 -5.32 0.48 -6.40
C LEU A 16 -6.30 1.20 -7.32
N LYS A 17 -6.64 0.58 -8.45
CA LYS A 17 -7.51 1.20 -9.45
C LYS A 17 -8.98 1.23 -9.02
N ARG A 18 -9.40 0.29 -8.17
CA ARG A 18 -10.79 0.20 -7.74
C ARG A 18 -11.07 0.95 -6.46
N SER A 19 -10.05 1.37 -5.73
CA SER A 19 -10.26 2.01 -4.45
C SER A 19 -10.98 3.34 -4.64
N LYS A 20 -11.97 3.59 -3.77
CA LYS A 20 -12.70 4.86 -3.72
C LYS A 20 -12.23 5.72 -2.57
N LYS A 21 -11.17 5.30 -1.90
CA LYS A 21 -10.58 6.05 -0.80
C LYS A 21 -9.44 6.92 -1.32
N ASP A 22 -8.90 7.76 -0.44
CA ASP A 22 -7.81 8.64 -0.81
C ASP A 22 -6.47 7.90 -0.90
N PHE A 23 -6.29 6.91 -0.05
CA PHE A 23 -5.05 6.13 0.03
C PHE A 23 -5.36 4.64 0.14
N VAL A 24 -4.41 3.82 -0.29
CA VAL A 24 -4.44 2.36 -0.07
C VAL A 24 -3.21 2.00 0.76
N MET A 25 -3.40 1.21 1.79
CA MET A 25 -2.34 0.85 2.73
C MET A 25 -2.32 -0.66 2.92
N PHE A 26 -1.12 -1.24 2.80
CA PHE A 26 -0.90 -2.66 3.10
C PHE A 26 -0.20 -2.76 4.45
N THR A 27 -0.76 -3.55 5.36
CA THR A 27 -0.36 -3.59 6.77
C THR A 27 -0.17 -5.03 7.24
N SER A 28 0.23 -5.18 8.50
CA SER A 28 0.24 -6.46 9.19
C SER A 28 -0.38 -6.31 10.58
N ASN A 29 -0.58 -7.45 11.27
CA ASN A 29 -1.32 -7.45 12.53
C ASN A 29 -0.63 -6.65 13.64
N TRP A 30 0.68 -6.73 13.72
CA TRP A 30 1.43 -6.11 14.80
C TRP A 30 2.39 -5.10 14.20
N CYS A 31 1.89 -3.89 14.00
CA CYS A 31 2.64 -2.91 13.23
C CYS A 31 2.45 -1.49 13.80
N PRO A 32 3.36 -1.05 14.68
CA PRO A 32 3.28 0.32 15.22
C PRO A 32 3.35 1.40 14.14
N TYR A 33 4.16 1.18 13.11
CA TYR A 33 4.27 2.16 12.02
C TYR A 33 2.99 2.22 11.18
N CYS A 34 2.25 1.12 11.10
CA CYS A 34 0.94 1.13 10.45
C CYS A 34 -0.03 2.01 11.24
N THR A 35 -0.01 1.89 12.56
CA THR A 35 -0.83 2.75 13.42
C THR A 35 -0.44 4.22 13.24
N LYS A 36 0.85 4.52 13.20
CA LYS A 36 1.32 5.88 12.97
C LYS A 36 0.77 6.43 11.66
N ALA A 37 0.83 5.64 10.58
CA ALA A 37 0.33 6.06 9.28
C ALA A 37 -1.17 6.34 9.31
N LYS A 38 -1.94 5.45 9.95
CA LYS A 38 -3.38 5.65 10.08
C LYS A 38 -3.70 6.93 10.83
N ASN A 39 -2.95 7.23 11.89
CA ASN A 39 -3.15 8.44 12.65
C ASN A 39 -2.81 9.70 11.83
N LEU A 40 -1.76 9.63 11.01
CA LEU A 40 -1.41 10.74 10.14
C LEU A 40 -2.53 11.04 9.14
N LEU A 41 -3.06 10.00 8.51
CA LEU A 41 -4.16 10.17 7.56
C LEU A 41 -5.41 10.69 8.26
N GLY A 42 -5.73 10.14 9.43
CA GLY A 42 -6.89 10.59 10.20
C GLY A 42 -6.80 12.05 10.60
N ALA A 43 -5.62 12.50 11.01
CA ALA A 43 -5.41 13.89 11.38
C ALA A 43 -5.63 14.84 10.22
N LYS A 44 -5.40 14.38 9.00
CA LYS A 44 -5.63 15.16 7.78
C LYS A 44 -7.00 14.93 7.18
N LYS A 45 -7.84 14.11 7.83
CA LYS A 45 -9.17 13.75 7.36
C LYS A 45 -9.14 13.08 5.98
N LEU A 46 -8.11 12.27 5.74
CA LEU A 46 -7.94 11.52 4.51
C LEU A 46 -8.37 10.08 4.75
N SER A 47 -9.15 9.55 3.82
CA SER A 47 -9.63 8.17 3.91
C SER A 47 -8.59 7.20 3.39
N PHE A 48 -8.69 5.95 3.83
CA PHE A 48 -7.79 4.91 3.33
C PHE A 48 -8.48 3.56 3.33
N GLU A 49 -8.03 2.72 2.40
CA GLU A 49 -8.43 1.33 2.33
C GLU A 49 -7.25 0.50 2.81
N GLU A 50 -7.49 -0.39 3.76
CA GLU A 50 -6.44 -1.16 4.40
C GLU A 50 -6.55 -2.63 3.99
N HIS A 51 -5.40 -3.23 3.64
CA HIS A 51 -5.30 -4.65 3.34
C HIS A 51 -4.21 -5.25 4.21
N ASN A 52 -4.59 -6.18 5.08
CA ASN A 52 -3.63 -6.86 5.95
C ASN A 52 -2.98 -7.99 5.16
N VAL A 53 -1.66 -7.90 4.98
CA VAL A 53 -0.91 -8.92 4.23
C VAL A 53 -0.16 -9.87 5.13
N GLY A 54 -0.37 -9.78 6.45
CA GLY A 54 0.31 -10.67 7.39
C GLY A 54 0.00 -12.12 7.16
N ASN A 55 -1.21 -12.43 6.67
CA ASN A 55 -1.63 -13.78 6.35
C ASN A 55 -1.73 -14.01 4.84
N ASN A 56 -1.13 -13.15 4.04
CA ASN A 56 -1.19 -13.27 2.58
C ASN A 56 0.18 -12.98 1.99
N PRO A 57 1.11 -13.96 2.08
CA PRO A 57 2.47 -13.76 1.61
C PRO A 57 2.56 -13.48 0.11
N ASN A 58 1.63 -14.01 -0.69
CA ASN A 58 1.63 -13.75 -2.12
C ASN A 58 1.36 -12.29 -2.42
N LEU A 59 0.38 -11.70 -1.74
CA LEU A 59 0.06 -10.30 -1.92
C LEU A 59 1.21 -9.42 -1.42
N GLN A 60 1.80 -9.78 -0.28
CA GLN A 60 2.95 -9.06 0.25
C GLN A 60 4.11 -9.09 -0.74
N MET A 61 4.39 -10.26 -1.31
CA MET A 61 5.47 -10.39 -2.28
C MET A 61 5.22 -9.55 -3.52
N THR A 62 3.96 -9.46 -3.95
CA THR A 62 3.61 -8.63 -5.09
C THR A 62 3.94 -7.15 -4.81
N VAL A 63 3.62 -6.67 -3.62
CA VAL A 63 3.95 -5.30 -3.23
C VAL A 63 5.47 -5.09 -3.26
N VAL A 64 6.23 -6.04 -2.72
CA VAL A 64 7.70 -5.95 -2.73
C VAL A 64 8.24 -5.92 -4.16
N GLN A 65 7.70 -6.76 -5.03
CA GLN A 65 8.14 -6.81 -6.43
C GLN A 65 7.86 -5.50 -7.17
N MET A 66 6.73 -4.89 -6.87
CA MET A 66 6.35 -3.63 -7.52
C MET A 66 7.17 -2.44 -7.06
N THR A 67 7.55 -2.42 -5.79
CA THR A 67 8.07 -1.21 -5.15
C THR A 67 9.49 -1.35 -4.61
N GLY A 68 9.96 -2.57 -4.36
CA GLY A 68 11.18 -2.80 -3.63
C GLY A 68 11.06 -2.54 -2.13
N HIS A 69 9.88 -2.14 -1.66
CA HIS A 69 9.63 -1.81 -0.26
C HIS A 69 9.24 -3.07 0.49
N ARG A 70 10.06 -3.49 1.45
CA ARG A 70 9.93 -4.80 2.09
C ARG A 70 9.22 -4.77 3.43
N THR A 71 8.91 -3.58 3.94
CA THR A 71 8.32 -3.44 5.27
C THR A 71 6.89 -2.93 5.15
N VAL A 72 6.14 -3.02 6.25
CA VAL A 72 4.81 -2.43 6.35
C VAL A 72 4.87 -1.21 7.26
N PRO A 73 4.04 -0.21 7.04
CA PRO A 73 3.02 -0.14 5.99
C PRO A 73 3.62 0.15 4.61
N ALA A 74 2.92 -0.28 3.57
CA ALA A 74 3.21 0.14 2.20
C ALA A 74 2.00 0.93 1.72
N ILE A 75 2.22 2.19 1.34
CA ILE A 75 1.15 3.17 1.20
C ILE A 75 1.17 3.78 -0.20
N TRP A 76 0.00 3.81 -0.84
CA TRP A 76 -0.20 4.48 -2.13
C TRP A 76 -1.19 5.62 -1.99
N ASP A 77 -0.91 6.72 -2.69
CA ASP A 77 -1.86 7.80 -2.90
C ASP A 77 -2.65 7.47 -4.18
N VAL A 78 -3.96 7.30 -4.05
CA VAL A 78 -4.81 6.94 -5.18
C VAL A 78 -5.83 8.03 -5.49
N ARG A 79 -5.57 9.26 -5.05
CA ARG A 79 -6.47 10.39 -5.29
C ARG A 79 -6.46 10.86 -6.74
N GLY A 80 -5.33 10.68 -7.44
CA GLY A 80 -5.20 11.13 -8.82
C GLY A 80 -5.50 10.02 -9.82
N ASP A 81 -5.20 10.29 -11.07
CA ASP A 81 -5.48 9.35 -12.17
C ASP A 81 -4.63 8.10 -12.08
N GLU A 82 -3.39 8.23 -11.60
CA GLU A 82 -2.47 7.12 -11.47
C GLU A 82 -2.04 6.96 -10.02
N PRO A 83 -1.97 5.72 -9.52
CA PRO A 83 -1.50 5.49 -8.15
C PRO A 83 -0.05 5.93 -8.00
N ILE A 84 0.24 6.58 -6.88
CA ILE A 84 1.59 7.03 -6.55
C ILE A 84 2.04 6.29 -5.30
N PHE A 85 3.15 5.54 -5.39
CA PHE A 85 3.68 4.86 -4.23
C PHE A 85 4.38 5.86 -3.32
N VAL A 86 3.89 5.98 -2.09
CA VAL A 86 4.43 6.90 -1.09
C VAL A 86 5.56 6.26 -0.28
N GLY A 87 5.37 5.01 0.14
CA GLY A 87 6.32 4.30 0.98
C GLY A 87 5.72 3.92 2.31
N GLY A 88 6.51 4.06 3.37
CA GLY A 88 6.06 3.76 4.73
C GLY A 88 5.57 4.98 5.48
N ALA A 89 5.45 4.85 6.81
CA ALA A 89 4.90 5.92 7.65
C ALA A 89 5.77 7.18 7.62
N ASP A 90 7.10 7.02 7.62
CA ASP A 90 7.99 8.16 7.64
C ASP A 90 7.90 8.94 6.31
N GLN A 91 7.84 8.21 5.20
CA GLN A 91 7.66 8.83 3.89
C GLN A 91 6.29 9.51 3.80
N LEU A 92 5.27 8.90 4.37
CA LEU A 92 3.94 9.52 4.39
C LEU A 92 3.94 10.84 5.15
N GLN A 93 4.65 10.89 6.28
CA GLN A 93 4.73 12.11 7.07
C GLN A 93 5.32 13.27 6.26
N VAL A 94 6.34 12.99 5.48
CA VAL A 94 6.96 13.99 4.62
C VAL A 94 6.03 14.34 3.45
N TYR A 95 5.36 13.34 2.91
CA TYR A 95 4.47 13.49 1.75
C TYR A 95 3.27 14.39 2.07
N LEU A 96 2.74 14.27 3.28
CA LEU A 96 1.62 15.09 3.71
C LEU A 96 2.11 16.44 4.22
#